data_f74be4614f8a05b0893ce16c82877e0f
#
_entry.id   f74be4614f8a05b0893ce16c82877e0f
#
_cell.length_a   1.000
_cell.length_b   1.000
_cell.length_c   1.000
_cell.angle_alpha   90.00
_cell.angle_beta   90.00
_cell.angle_gamma   90.00
#
_symmetry.space_group_name_H-M   'P 1'
#
loop_
_entity.id
_entity.type
_entity.pdbx_description
1 polymer ?
#
loop_
_entity_poly.entity_id
_entity_poly.type
_entity_poly.pdbx_seq_one_letter_code
_entity_poly.pdbx_strand_id
1 'polypeptide(L)'
;MCRIGAIKSKKKLHPSIALKLMRSQQEGHDDSGFAFVMQDMGGLFENYKELPLLSMAATVEGTRLAEDILREIGFSRVMQWSPDINNQKGLKIEAMPNYIFEVLQYPKSYKHATKEEKEELLIDTSIRLRKALEESNSGFIYSFWPDTLTLKEIGSPRDIGTYFNLWEGNKDLTSSIITAQCRQNTNYDIVRYAAHPFFIEGYTGLVNGENTFYEKNKSYQKRLYKGYMGFESDSQCLLYTLHYIHKILKWPIQYFKHTITPLEYDEIIKRPDKEILLRIKASLAHLEINGPNTLLAVTPDKEMLCVCDSKKLRPVVIGKNENTVIMTSEVVGINDLMPDRNIEDDIYPNEHETIIVKNDLTVERWQQ
;
A
#
# COMPACT_ATOMS: atom_id res chain seq x y z
N MET A 1 4.45 -3.92 -17.37
CA MET A 1 3.79 -4.46 -16.16
C MET A 1 4.37 -3.78 -14.94
N CYS A 2 3.52 -3.40 -13.98
CA CYS A 2 3.99 -2.85 -12.71
C CYS A 2 4.98 -3.79 -12.01
N ARG A 3 5.93 -3.22 -11.30
CA ARG A 3 6.82 -3.97 -10.40
C ARG A 3 6.40 -3.67 -8.98
N ILE A 4 6.14 -4.71 -8.20
CA ILE A 4 5.70 -4.60 -6.82
C ILE A 4 6.64 -5.36 -5.90
N GLY A 5 6.78 -4.88 -4.68
CA GLY A 5 7.57 -5.53 -3.66
C GLY A 5 7.15 -5.17 -2.24
N ALA A 6 7.25 -6.14 -1.36
CA ALA A 6 7.01 -5.99 0.08
C ALA A 6 8.16 -6.65 0.84
N ILE A 7 8.71 -5.95 1.80
CA ILE A 7 9.86 -6.37 2.61
C ILE A 7 9.45 -6.33 4.07
N LYS A 8 9.70 -7.40 4.80
CA LYS A 8 9.55 -7.44 6.25
C LYS A 8 10.82 -7.99 6.89
N SER A 9 11.30 -7.30 7.92
CA SER A 9 12.56 -7.64 8.59
C SER A 9 12.44 -7.55 10.11
N LYS A 10 13.20 -8.38 10.83
CA LYS A 10 13.40 -8.24 12.29
C LYS A 10 14.17 -6.97 12.65
N LYS A 11 14.90 -6.40 11.69
CA LYS A 11 15.68 -5.17 11.86
C LYS A 11 14.98 -4.01 11.18
N LYS A 12 15.16 -2.80 11.69
CA LYS A 12 14.73 -1.58 11.01
C LYS A 12 15.60 -1.34 9.78
N LEU A 13 14.96 -1.12 8.65
CA LEU A 13 15.58 -0.94 7.34
C LEU A 13 15.37 0.49 6.86
N HIS A 14 16.37 1.03 6.19
CA HIS A 14 16.30 2.32 5.50
C HIS A 14 15.52 2.19 4.17
N PRO A 15 14.78 3.21 3.69
CA PRO A 15 13.99 3.13 2.45
C PRO A 15 14.82 2.90 1.18
N SER A 16 16.14 3.12 1.21
CA SER A 16 17.03 2.75 0.09
C SER A 16 16.91 1.28 -0.33
N ILE A 17 16.48 0.40 0.57
CA ILE A 17 16.26 -1.02 0.23
C ILE A 17 15.08 -1.18 -0.75
N ALA A 18 14.01 -0.39 -0.60
CA ALA A 18 12.90 -0.37 -1.55
C ALA A 18 13.32 0.20 -2.91
N LEU A 19 14.17 1.25 -2.90
CA LEU A 19 14.74 1.79 -4.13
C LEU A 19 15.59 0.76 -4.86
N LYS A 20 16.46 0.03 -4.15
CA LYS A 20 17.27 -1.05 -4.71
C LYS A 20 16.39 -2.16 -5.29
N LEU A 21 15.39 -2.63 -4.52
CA LEU A 21 14.45 -3.67 -4.94
C LEU A 21 13.74 -3.28 -6.25
N MET A 22 13.25 -2.05 -6.34
CA MET A 22 12.52 -1.60 -7.53
C MET A 22 13.46 -1.29 -8.70
N ARG A 23 14.66 -0.77 -8.43
CA ARG A 23 15.65 -0.49 -9.48
C ARG A 23 16.13 -1.75 -10.18
N SER A 24 16.36 -2.85 -9.46
CA SER A 24 16.76 -4.13 -10.06
C SER A 24 15.70 -4.73 -10.98
N GLN A 25 14.44 -4.30 -10.84
CA GLN A 25 13.30 -4.72 -11.65
C GLN A 25 12.88 -3.65 -12.68
N GLN A 26 13.68 -2.64 -12.91
CA GLN A 26 13.30 -1.43 -13.65
C GLN A 26 13.11 -1.67 -15.16
N GLU A 27 13.67 -2.71 -15.75
CA GLU A 27 13.47 -2.97 -17.17
C GLU A 27 11.98 -3.13 -17.52
N GLY A 28 11.55 -2.37 -18.53
CA GLY A 28 10.21 -2.45 -19.09
C GLY A 28 9.14 -1.63 -18.39
N HIS A 29 9.48 -0.71 -17.49
CA HIS A 29 8.51 0.28 -16.97
C HIS A 29 8.74 1.67 -17.59
N ASP A 30 7.78 2.56 -17.46
CA ASP A 30 7.66 3.81 -18.20
C ASP A 30 7.86 5.08 -17.34
N ASP A 31 8.42 4.94 -16.14
CA ASP A 31 8.63 6.02 -15.16
C ASP A 31 7.34 6.77 -14.76
N SER A 32 6.18 6.17 -14.96
CA SER A 32 4.89 6.78 -14.63
C SER A 32 4.62 6.91 -13.12
N GLY A 33 5.52 6.41 -12.29
CA GLY A 33 5.52 6.65 -10.85
C GLY A 33 6.29 5.62 -10.05
N PHE A 34 6.79 6.09 -8.93
CA PHE A 34 7.34 5.27 -7.85
C PHE A 34 6.74 5.70 -6.52
N ALA A 35 6.42 4.74 -5.70
CA ALA A 35 5.97 4.99 -4.34
C ALA A 35 6.44 3.91 -3.38
N PHE A 36 6.52 4.26 -2.11
CA PHE A 36 6.68 3.31 -1.02
C PHE A 36 5.85 3.71 0.19
N VAL A 37 5.51 2.71 1.00
CA VAL A 37 4.94 2.87 2.34
C VAL A 37 5.84 2.17 3.33
N MET A 38 6.12 2.86 4.43
CA MET A 38 6.84 2.35 5.59
C MET A 38 5.87 2.16 6.74
N GLN A 39 5.91 0.99 7.37
CA GLN A 39 5.11 0.67 8.56
C GLN A 39 6.00 -0.01 9.60
N ASP A 40 5.56 0.00 10.85
CA ASP A 40 6.40 -0.34 12.00
C ASP A 40 7.69 0.49 11.99
N MET A 41 7.47 1.81 12.12
CA MET A 41 8.51 2.82 12.02
C MET A 41 9.54 2.69 13.14
N GLY A 42 10.75 3.15 12.86
CA GLY A 42 11.86 3.24 13.79
C GLY A 42 12.54 4.61 13.71
N GLY A 43 13.74 4.71 14.29
CA GLY A 43 14.55 5.92 14.23
C GLY A 43 13.78 7.17 14.63
N LEU A 44 13.68 8.13 13.70
CA LEU A 44 13.01 9.43 13.93
C LEU A 44 11.56 9.29 14.44
N PHE A 45 10.85 8.25 14.06
CA PHE A 45 9.44 8.05 14.39
C PHE A 45 9.19 7.05 15.54
N GLU A 46 10.24 6.43 16.12
CA GLU A 46 10.10 5.37 17.13
C GLU A 46 9.23 5.78 18.33
N ASN A 47 9.36 7.01 18.78
CA ASN A 47 8.65 7.52 19.95
C ASN A 47 7.21 8.02 19.64
N TYR A 48 6.78 7.94 18.38
CA TYR A 48 5.52 8.54 17.91
C TYR A 48 4.56 7.52 17.30
N LYS A 49 4.80 6.23 17.46
CA LYS A 49 4.02 5.14 16.81
C LYS A 49 2.52 5.17 17.11
N GLU A 50 2.14 5.69 18.27
CA GLU A 50 0.73 5.80 18.67
C GLU A 50 0.04 7.06 18.15
N LEU A 51 0.80 7.99 17.58
CA LEU A 51 0.29 9.25 17.05
C LEU A 51 0.10 9.17 15.53
N PRO A 52 -0.94 9.83 14.99
CA PRO A 52 -1.15 9.84 13.55
C PRO A 52 -0.05 10.60 12.82
N LEU A 53 0.47 9.98 11.78
CA LEU A 53 1.41 10.55 10.83
C LEU A 53 0.65 10.90 9.55
N LEU A 54 0.60 12.19 9.23
CA LEU A 54 0.09 12.69 7.97
C LEU A 54 1.17 12.62 6.90
N SER A 55 0.86 12.01 5.77
CA SER A 55 1.69 12.01 4.56
C SER A 55 0.88 12.59 3.42
N MET A 56 1.28 13.74 2.88
CA MET A 56 0.59 14.40 1.78
C MET A 56 1.55 15.21 0.90
N ALA A 57 1.07 15.55 -0.29
CA ALA A 57 1.72 16.52 -1.17
C ALA A 57 0.70 17.57 -1.58
N ALA A 58 1.03 18.85 -1.42
CA ALA A 58 0.11 19.95 -1.68
C ALA A 58 0.82 21.22 -2.16
N THR A 59 0.08 22.09 -2.83
CA THR A 59 0.52 23.47 -3.08
C THR A 59 0.62 24.25 -1.77
N VAL A 60 1.16 25.46 -1.82
CA VAL A 60 1.17 26.35 -0.63
C VAL A 60 -0.24 26.61 -0.12
N GLU A 61 -1.20 26.79 -1.03
CA GLU A 61 -2.61 26.96 -0.67
C GLU A 61 -3.22 25.71 -0.04
N GLY A 62 -2.98 24.56 -0.65
CA GLY A 62 -3.43 23.27 -0.11
C GLY A 62 -2.82 22.94 1.25
N THR A 63 -1.56 23.31 1.48
CA THR A 63 -0.91 23.19 2.79
C THR A 63 -1.65 24.00 3.86
N ARG A 64 -1.93 25.27 3.59
CA ARG A 64 -2.68 26.15 4.52
C ARG A 64 -4.08 25.59 4.78
N LEU A 65 -4.78 25.17 3.74
CA LEU A 65 -6.11 24.58 3.85
C LEU A 65 -6.10 23.34 4.75
N ALA A 66 -5.13 22.47 4.58
CA ALA A 66 -4.98 21.27 5.43
C ALA A 66 -4.68 21.65 6.90
N GLU A 67 -3.75 22.59 7.14
CA GLU A 67 -3.43 23.08 8.48
C GLU A 67 -4.66 23.73 9.16
N ASP A 68 -5.47 24.47 8.44
CA ASP A 68 -6.68 25.10 8.98
C ASP A 68 -7.72 24.05 9.39
N ILE A 69 -7.95 23.03 8.55
CA ILE A 69 -8.86 21.94 8.84
C ILE A 69 -8.39 21.15 10.07
N LEU A 70 -7.10 20.79 10.13
CA LEU A 70 -6.54 20.05 11.25
C LEU A 70 -6.64 20.83 12.56
N ARG A 71 -6.35 22.13 12.53
CA ARG A 71 -6.47 23.02 13.69
C ARG A 71 -7.91 23.17 14.15
N GLU A 72 -8.87 23.31 13.23
CA GLU A 72 -10.30 23.37 13.55
C GLU A 72 -10.80 22.11 14.26
N ILE A 73 -10.33 20.93 13.82
CA ILE A 73 -10.65 19.63 14.47
C ILE A 73 -9.95 19.53 15.85
N GLY A 74 -8.83 20.24 16.03
CA GLY A 74 -8.07 20.28 17.28
C GLY A 74 -6.79 19.46 17.28
N PHE A 75 -6.33 19.00 16.13
CA PHE A 75 -4.99 18.41 16.00
C PHE A 75 -3.91 19.48 16.19
N SER A 76 -2.77 19.07 16.72
CA SER A 76 -1.58 19.93 16.84
C SER A 76 -0.33 19.18 16.43
N ARG A 77 0.56 19.84 15.72
CA ARG A 77 1.82 19.26 15.25
C ARG A 77 2.76 19.01 16.43
N VAL A 78 3.31 17.81 16.50
CA VAL A 78 4.32 17.38 17.48
C VAL A 78 5.69 17.34 16.84
N MET A 79 5.77 16.80 15.62
CA MET A 79 7.01 16.64 14.88
C MET A 79 6.74 16.74 13.38
N GLN A 80 7.70 17.24 12.64
CA GLN A 80 7.70 17.27 11.20
C GLN A 80 9.01 16.68 10.69
N TRP A 81 8.91 15.77 9.73
CA TRP A 81 10.05 15.36 8.92
C TRP A 81 9.99 16.08 7.57
N SER A 82 11.09 16.72 7.22
CA SER A 82 11.26 17.32 5.90
C SER A 82 12.39 16.60 5.21
N PRO A 83 12.15 15.90 4.09
CA PRO A 83 13.22 15.25 3.37
C PRO A 83 14.23 16.28 2.84
N ASP A 84 15.50 15.93 2.89
CA ASP A 84 16.56 16.72 2.22
C ASP A 84 16.36 16.62 0.71
N ILE A 85 15.79 17.66 0.12
CA ILE A 85 15.53 17.68 -1.32
C ILE A 85 16.80 18.06 -2.08
N ASN A 86 17.22 17.19 -2.97
CA ASN A 86 18.36 17.42 -3.84
C ASN A 86 17.89 18.03 -5.18
N ASN A 87 18.00 19.34 -5.31
CA ASN A 87 17.63 20.07 -6.53
C ASN A 87 18.66 19.90 -7.66
N GLN A 88 19.03 18.68 -7.99
CA GLN A 88 19.93 18.43 -9.12
C GLN A 88 19.24 18.79 -10.44
N LYS A 89 19.97 19.55 -11.28
CA LYS A 89 19.54 19.85 -12.65
C LYS A 89 19.40 18.54 -13.43
N GLY A 90 18.22 18.32 -14.01
CA GLY A 90 17.97 17.17 -14.89
C GLY A 90 16.99 16.14 -14.37
N LEU A 91 16.51 16.25 -13.14
CA LEU A 91 15.39 15.42 -12.69
C LEU A 91 14.10 15.87 -13.38
N LYS A 92 13.39 14.93 -14.02
CA LYS A 92 12.13 15.17 -14.72
C LYS A 92 10.93 15.15 -13.75
N ILE A 93 11.12 15.62 -12.54
CA ILE A 93 10.04 15.75 -11.58
C ILE A 93 9.42 17.12 -11.82
N GLU A 94 8.16 17.16 -12.24
CA GLU A 94 7.41 18.40 -12.52
C GLU A 94 7.30 19.31 -11.27
N ALA A 95 6.88 20.56 -11.48
CA ALA A 95 6.75 21.59 -10.45
C ALA A 95 6.24 21.02 -9.13
N MET A 96 7.09 21.05 -8.12
CA MET A 96 6.96 20.23 -6.93
C MET A 96 6.01 20.85 -5.93
N PRO A 97 5.05 20.07 -5.41
CA PRO A 97 4.28 20.48 -4.24
C PRO A 97 5.16 20.50 -2.99
N ASN A 98 4.65 21.08 -1.92
CA ASN A 98 5.20 20.83 -0.60
C ASN A 98 4.91 19.38 -0.20
N TYR A 99 5.92 18.65 0.23
CA TYR A 99 5.76 17.32 0.82
C TYR A 99 5.66 17.47 2.32
N ILE A 100 4.60 16.95 2.89
CA ILE A 100 4.27 17.11 4.30
C ILE A 100 4.24 15.74 4.96
N PHE A 101 5.11 15.58 5.96
CA PHE A 101 5.17 14.39 6.82
C PHE A 101 5.17 14.88 8.28
N GLU A 102 3.99 14.88 8.89
CA GLU A 102 3.78 15.46 10.21
C GLU A 102 3.15 14.47 11.17
N VAL A 103 3.77 14.34 12.33
CA VAL A 103 3.17 13.64 13.46
C VAL A 103 2.30 14.62 14.23
N LEU A 104 1.05 14.25 14.44
CA LEU A 104 0.05 15.09 15.05
C LEU A 104 -0.42 14.52 16.40
N GLN A 105 -0.59 15.39 17.39
CA GLN A 105 -1.27 15.06 18.62
C GLN A 105 -2.78 15.03 18.38
N TYR A 106 -3.45 14.01 18.88
CA TYR A 106 -4.91 13.95 18.89
C TYR A 106 -5.53 15.15 19.63
N PRO A 107 -6.73 15.59 19.25
CA PRO A 107 -7.47 16.61 19.99
C PRO A 107 -7.61 16.25 21.46
N LYS A 108 -7.60 17.26 22.35
CA LYS A 108 -7.69 17.03 23.81
C LYS A 108 -8.93 16.23 24.22
N SER A 109 -10.04 16.36 23.47
CA SER A 109 -11.27 15.59 23.69
C SER A 109 -11.08 14.09 23.48
N TYR A 110 -10.06 13.66 22.71
CA TYR A 110 -9.76 12.26 22.43
C TYR A 110 -8.66 11.67 23.34
N LYS A 111 -8.29 12.38 24.42
CA LYS A 111 -7.24 11.89 25.37
C LYS A 111 -7.57 10.51 25.95
N HIS A 112 -8.84 10.24 26.21
CA HIS A 112 -9.34 8.99 26.78
C HIS A 112 -10.20 8.19 25.82
N ALA A 113 -10.19 8.54 24.53
CA ALA A 113 -10.92 7.84 23.49
C ALA A 113 -10.35 6.43 23.24
N THR A 114 -11.22 5.50 22.91
CA THR A 114 -10.84 4.15 22.50
C THR A 114 -10.06 4.17 21.18
N LYS A 115 -9.49 3.03 20.83
CA LYS A 115 -8.80 2.87 19.55
C LYS A 115 -9.77 3.11 18.38
N GLU A 116 -10.96 2.56 18.48
CA GLU A 116 -12.02 2.66 17.46
C GLU A 116 -12.45 4.11 17.24
N GLU A 117 -12.68 4.86 18.33
CA GLU A 117 -13.04 6.29 18.24
C GLU A 117 -11.92 7.13 17.61
N LYS A 118 -10.66 6.82 17.90
CA LYS A 118 -9.51 7.47 17.24
C LYS A 118 -9.41 7.11 15.77
N GLU A 119 -9.63 5.83 15.40
CA GLU A 119 -9.65 5.39 14.01
C GLU A 119 -10.75 6.11 13.24
N GLU A 120 -11.97 6.21 13.79
CA GLU A 120 -13.09 6.94 13.17
C GLU A 120 -12.76 8.44 12.96
N LEU A 121 -12.16 9.10 13.95
CA LEU A 121 -11.70 10.47 13.80
C LEU A 121 -10.70 10.63 12.64
N LEU A 122 -9.75 9.70 12.50
CA LEU A 122 -8.75 9.75 11.43
C LEU A 122 -9.38 9.55 10.05
N ILE A 123 -10.37 8.65 9.95
CA ILE A 123 -11.14 8.42 8.72
C ILE A 123 -11.89 9.69 8.31
N ASP A 124 -12.69 10.25 9.23
CA ASP A 124 -13.48 11.46 8.97
C ASP A 124 -12.59 12.64 8.61
N THR A 125 -11.47 12.81 9.31
CA THR A 125 -10.48 13.84 9.01
C THR A 125 -9.87 13.63 7.63
N SER A 126 -9.50 12.40 7.28
CA SER A 126 -8.95 12.06 5.95
C SER A 126 -9.93 12.36 4.83
N ILE A 127 -11.22 12.04 5.00
CA ILE A 127 -12.28 12.35 4.05
C ILE A 127 -12.41 13.86 3.86
N ARG A 128 -12.45 14.61 4.96
CA ARG A 128 -12.58 16.07 4.95
C ARG A 128 -11.40 16.76 4.25
N LEU A 129 -10.18 16.36 4.60
CA LEU A 129 -8.95 16.85 3.98
C LEU A 129 -8.91 16.54 2.49
N ARG A 130 -9.21 15.29 2.13
CA ARG A 130 -9.22 14.88 0.73
C ARG A 130 -10.20 15.68 -0.09
N LYS A 131 -11.45 15.78 0.37
CA LYS A 131 -12.49 16.54 -0.32
C LYS A 131 -12.08 18.01 -0.54
N ALA A 132 -11.56 18.66 0.47
CA ALA A 132 -11.13 20.04 0.39
C ALA A 132 -9.97 20.24 -0.61
N LEU A 133 -8.97 19.35 -0.59
CA LEU A 133 -7.82 19.39 -1.50
C LEU A 133 -8.20 19.08 -2.96
N GLU A 134 -9.14 18.14 -3.18
CA GLU A 134 -9.65 17.81 -4.52
C GLU A 134 -10.49 18.96 -5.10
N GLU A 135 -11.41 19.53 -4.33
CA GLU A 135 -12.27 20.66 -4.76
C GLU A 135 -11.44 21.90 -5.12
N SER A 136 -10.31 22.11 -4.45
CA SER A 136 -9.39 23.23 -4.74
C SER A 136 -8.27 22.85 -5.73
N ASN A 137 -8.20 21.60 -6.17
CA ASN A 137 -7.10 21.06 -6.98
C ASN A 137 -5.71 21.42 -6.42
N SER A 138 -5.56 21.35 -5.10
CA SER A 138 -4.39 21.87 -4.39
C SER A 138 -3.51 20.81 -3.73
N GLY A 139 -3.86 19.53 -3.80
CA GLY A 139 -3.01 18.48 -3.24
C GLY A 139 -3.67 17.12 -3.12
N PHE A 140 -2.89 16.18 -2.57
CA PHE A 140 -3.29 14.79 -2.33
C PHE A 140 -2.84 14.33 -0.95
N ILE A 141 -3.75 13.68 -0.23
CA ILE A 141 -3.43 12.93 0.98
C ILE A 141 -3.06 11.50 0.58
N TYR A 142 -1.93 11.00 1.06
CA TYR A 142 -1.47 9.63 0.81
C TYR A 142 -1.85 8.68 1.94
N SER A 143 -1.61 9.11 3.18
CA SER A 143 -2.02 8.40 4.40
C SER A 143 -2.13 9.39 5.57
N PHE A 144 -3.05 9.11 6.49
CA PHE A 144 -3.15 9.78 7.78
C PHE A 144 -3.47 8.73 8.84
N TRP A 145 -2.42 8.12 9.38
CA TRP A 145 -2.56 6.97 10.27
C TRP A 145 -1.34 6.80 11.18
N PRO A 146 -1.51 6.25 12.41
CA PRO A 146 -0.38 5.92 13.25
C PRO A 146 0.62 4.99 12.56
N ASP A 147 1.90 5.19 12.84
CA ASP A 147 2.98 4.27 12.45
C ASP A 147 3.03 3.95 10.94
N THR A 148 2.65 4.93 10.10
CA THR A 148 2.58 4.74 8.63
C THR A 148 3.06 6.00 7.91
N LEU A 149 4.11 5.89 7.11
CA LEU A 149 4.62 6.95 6.24
C LEU A 149 4.48 6.52 4.78
N THR A 150 3.89 7.39 3.96
CA THR A 150 3.70 7.15 2.52
C THR A 150 4.37 8.23 1.70
N LEU A 151 5.24 7.85 0.76
CA LEU A 151 5.84 8.75 -0.22
C LEU A 151 5.49 8.26 -1.62
N LYS A 152 4.99 9.18 -2.46
CA LYS A 152 4.63 8.91 -3.85
C LYS A 152 5.09 10.04 -4.75
N GLU A 153 5.61 9.71 -5.93
CA GLU A 153 5.96 10.70 -6.95
C GLU A 153 5.97 10.08 -8.36
N ILE A 154 5.81 10.93 -9.37
CA ILE A 154 5.99 10.57 -10.78
C ILE A 154 7.50 10.50 -11.06
N GLY A 155 7.95 9.42 -11.65
CA GLY A 155 9.36 9.21 -12.00
C GLY A 155 9.87 7.81 -11.66
N SER A 156 11.15 7.58 -11.94
CA SER A 156 11.82 6.32 -11.64
C SER A 156 12.24 6.21 -10.17
N PRO A 157 12.47 5.00 -9.65
CA PRO A 157 13.07 4.81 -8.32
C PRO A 157 14.41 5.55 -8.17
N ARG A 158 15.19 5.60 -9.25
CA ARG A 158 16.48 6.27 -9.27
C ARG A 158 16.32 7.77 -9.05
N ASP A 159 15.46 8.40 -9.85
CA ASP A 159 15.28 9.85 -9.84
C ASP A 159 14.63 10.31 -8.54
N ILE A 160 13.60 9.61 -8.09
CA ILE A 160 12.90 9.90 -6.84
C ILE A 160 13.82 9.69 -5.63
N GLY A 161 14.59 8.59 -5.62
CA GLY A 161 15.57 8.34 -4.57
C GLY A 161 16.67 9.40 -4.51
N THR A 162 17.08 9.94 -5.66
CA THR A 162 18.05 11.03 -5.74
C THR A 162 17.43 12.35 -5.29
N TYR A 163 16.24 12.66 -5.75
CA TYR A 163 15.54 13.88 -5.41
C TYR A 163 15.29 14.02 -3.90
N PHE A 164 14.81 12.97 -3.25
CA PHE A 164 14.56 12.96 -1.80
C PHE A 164 15.78 12.55 -0.97
N ASN A 165 16.96 12.46 -1.57
CA ASN A 165 18.20 12.02 -0.92
C ASN A 165 18.02 10.73 -0.07
N LEU A 166 17.38 9.72 -0.67
CA LEU A 166 17.06 8.45 0.01
C LEU A 166 18.05 7.33 -0.26
N TRP A 167 19.11 7.56 -1.03
CA TRP A 167 20.17 6.56 -1.25
C TRP A 167 21.11 6.44 -0.07
N GLU A 168 21.55 7.58 0.47
CA GLU A 168 22.56 7.67 1.53
C GLU A 168 22.17 8.64 2.65
N GLY A 169 21.25 9.57 2.38
CA GLY A 169 20.72 10.54 3.34
C GLY A 169 19.56 10.00 4.16
N ASN A 170 19.02 10.85 5.04
CA ASN A 170 17.85 10.53 5.88
C ASN A 170 18.01 9.24 6.71
N LYS A 171 19.21 9.01 7.27
CA LYS A 171 19.60 7.74 7.93
C LYS A 171 18.69 7.32 9.08
N ASP A 172 18.04 8.28 9.73
CA ASP A 172 17.12 8.04 10.84
C ASP A 172 15.69 7.66 10.37
N LEU A 173 15.45 7.66 9.05
CA LEU A 173 14.21 7.19 8.47
C LEU A 173 14.28 5.67 8.29
N THR A 174 13.65 4.92 9.20
CA THR A 174 13.72 3.46 9.20
C THR A 174 12.39 2.83 9.55
N SER A 175 12.16 1.58 9.09
CA SER A 175 11.00 0.75 9.46
C SER A 175 11.32 -0.73 9.28
N SER A 176 10.53 -1.61 9.86
CA SER A 176 10.69 -3.06 9.65
C SER A 176 9.85 -3.60 8.50
N ILE A 177 8.88 -2.83 8.01
CA ILE A 177 8.04 -3.19 6.87
C ILE A 177 8.09 -2.07 5.84
N ILE A 178 8.43 -2.42 4.60
CA ILE A 178 8.45 -1.47 3.48
C ILE A 178 7.76 -2.14 2.29
N THR A 179 6.77 -1.47 1.74
CA THR A 179 6.12 -1.87 0.49
C THR A 179 6.42 -0.83 -0.58
N ALA A 180 6.68 -1.25 -1.82
CA ALA A 180 7.06 -0.34 -2.89
C ALA A 180 6.59 -0.81 -4.26
N GLN A 181 6.40 0.16 -5.17
CA GLN A 181 6.04 -0.09 -6.55
C GLN A 181 6.75 0.85 -7.50
N CYS A 182 7.17 0.30 -8.67
CA CYS A 182 7.33 1.06 -9.91
C CYS A 182 6.07 0.86 -10.74
N ARG A 183 5.35 1.95 -10.97
CA ARG A 183 4.14 1.94 -11.79
C ARG A 183 4.52 1.86 -13.27
N GLN A 184 3.77 1.07 -14.01
CA GLN A 184 3.64 1.17 -15.45
C GLN A 184 2.21 1.56 -15.78
N ASN A 185 2.03 2.70 -16.42
CA ASN A 185 0.71 3.16 -16.83
C ASN A 185 0.21 2.39 -18.03
N THR A 186 -1.07 2.06 -18.05
CA THR A 186 -1.70 1.36 -19.20
C THR A 186 -2.83 2.17 -19.81
N ASN A 187 -3.80 2.62 -19.00
CA ASN A 187 -5.05 3.17 -19.51
C ASN A 187 -5.54 4.44 -18.80
N TYR A 188 -4.75 4.99 -17.86
CA TYR A 188 -5.17 6.09 -17.01
C TYR A 188 -4.19 7.24 -17.09
N ASP A 189 -4.62 8.43 -16.68
CA ASP A 189 -3.74 9.58 -16.57
C ASP A 189 -2.58 9.30 -15.60
N ILE A 190 -1.42 9.85 -15.93
CA ILE A 190 -0.26 9.79 -15.05
C ILE A 190 -0.45 10.84 -13.97
N VAL A 191 -0.86 10.37 -12.79
CA VAL A 191 -1.06 11.23 -11.63
C VAL A 191 -0.24 10.72 -10.44
N ARG A 192 0.26 11.65 -9.66
CA ARG A 192 1.13 11.39 -8.51
C ARG A 192 0.53 10.41 -7.51
N TYR A 193 -0.76 10.51 -7.27
CA TYR A 193 -1.47 9.65 -6.33
C TYR A 193 -1.61 8.19 -6.79
N ALA A 194 -1.63 7.92 -8.09
CA ALA A 194 -1.95 6.61 -8.64
C ALA A 194 -0.82 5.55 -8.51
N ALA A 195 0.40 5.95 -8.16
CA ALA A 195 1.43 4.97 -7.82
C ALA A 195 1.05 4.21 -6.53
N HIS A 196 1.16 2.86 -6.57
CA HIS A 196 0.92 2.04 -5.38
C HIS A 196 2.14 2.15 -4.43
N PRO A 197 2.02 1.86 -3.15
CA PRO A 197 0.89 1.26 -2.44
C PRO A 197 -0.27 2.24 -2.23
N PHE A 198 -1.49 1.70 -2.23
CA PHE A 198 -2.65 2.39 -1.69
C PHE A 198 -2.80 2.08 -0.21
N PHE A 199 -3.55 2.94 0.49
CA PHE A 199 -3.72 2.86 1.93
C PHE A 199 -5.20 3.02 2.32
N ILE A 200 -5.65 2.24 3.31
CA ILE A 200 -6.93 2.39 3.98
C ILE A 200 -6.87 1.79 5.39
N GLU A 201 -7.10 2.59 6.42
CA GLU A 201 -7.26 2.13 7.82
C GLU A 201 -6.17 1.14 8.29
N GLY A 202 -4.90 1.46 8.06
CA GLY A 202 -3.76 0.61 8.43
C GLY A 202 -3.43 -0.50 7.42
N TYR A 203 -4.31 -0.77 6.44
CA TYR A 203 -4.00 -1.67 5.34
C TYR A 203 -3.22 -0.93 4.26
N THR A 204 -2.19 -1.57 3.72
CA THR A 204 -1.53 -1.15 2.48
C THR A 204 -1.66 -2.23 1.43
N GLY A 205 -1.79 -1.82 0.16
CA GLY A 205 -1.92 -2.77 -0.94
C GLY A 205 -1.25 -2.31 -2.21
N LEU A 206 -0.59 -3.27 -2.87
CA LEU A 206 0.03 -3.12 -4.18
C LEU A 206 -0.50 -4.21 -5.10
N VAL A 207 -0.73 -3.85 -6.35
CA VAL A 207 -1.24 -4.80 -7.33
C VAL A 207 -0.33 -4.82 -8.55
N ASN A 208 0.00 -6.00 -9.02
CA ASN A 208 0.45 -6.23 -10.37
C ASN A 208 -0.68 -6.91 -11.12
N GLY A 209 -1.37 -6.16 -11.97
CA GLY A 209 -2.55 -6.67 -12.67
C GLY A 209 -3.45 -5.59 -13.24
N GLU A 210 -4.64 -6.01 -13.59
CA GLU A 210 -5.72 -5.17 -14.12
C GLU A 210 -7.06 -5.69 -13.63
N ASN A 211 -7.99 -4.77 -13.35
CA ASN A 211 -9.36 -5.11 -12.97
C ASN A 211 -10.33 -4.74 -14.09
N THR A 212 -10.75 -5.72 -14.87
CA THR A 212 -11.69 -5.52 -15.97
C THR A 212 -13.11 -5.18 -15.52
N PHE A 213 -13.43 -5.38 -14.24
CA PHE A 213 -14.70 -5.00 -13.62
C PHE A 213 -14.61 -3.66 -12.84
N TYR A 214 -13.62 -2.84 -13.16
CA TYR A 214 -13.31 -1.62 -12.41
C TYR A 214 -14.53 -0.71 -12.20
N GLU A 215 -15.27 -0.35 -13.23
CA GLU A 215 -16.41 0.56 -13.12
C GLU A 215 -17.55 -0.04 -12.24
N LYS A 216 -17.77 -1.36 -12.33
CA LYS A 216 -18.72 -2.07 -11.45
C LYS A 216 -18.26 -1.97 -9.99
N ASN A 217 -17.01 -2.34 -9.71
CA ASN A 217 -16.46 -2.32 -8.34
C ASN A 217 -16.44 -0.91 -7.78
N LYS A 218 -15.95 0.08 -8.54
CA LYS A 218 -15.91 1.49 -8.18
C LYS A 218 -17.29 2.03 -7.80
N SER A 219 -18.29 1.77 -8.64
CA SER A 219 -19.67 2.20 -8.38
C SER A 219 -20.23 1.61 -7.09
N TYR A 220 -19.90 0.35 -6.80
CA TYR A 220 -20.37 -0.33 -5.60
C TYR A 220 -19.61 0.14 -4.35
N GLN A 221 -18.30 0.21 -4.42
CA GLN A 221 -17.43 0.58 -3.31
C GLN A 221 -17.63 2.04 -2.90
N LYS A 222 -17.89 2.96 -3.84
CA LYS A 222 -18.27 4.34 -3.51
C LYS A 222 -19.49 4.43 -2.60
N ARG A 223 -20.43 3.50 -2.72
CA ARG A 223 -21.61 3.43 -1.84
C ARG A 223 -21.27 2.84 -0.48
N LEU A 224 -20.46 1.78 -0.44
CA LEU A 224 -20.01 1.15 0.81
C LEU A 224 -19.20 2.10 1.67
N TYR A 225 -18.32 2.88 1.06
CA TYR A 225 -17.38 3.76 1.76
C TYR A 225 -17.82 5.23 1.76
N LYS A 226 -19.06 5.55 1.42
CA LYS A 226 -19.62 6.92 1.41
C LYS A 226 -18.74 7.93 0.65
N GLY A 227 -18.14 7.48 -0.47
CA GLY A 227 -17.20 8.31 -1.22
C GLY A 227 -15.80 8.41 -0.59
N TYR A 228 -15.54 7.65 0.47
CA TYR A 228 -14.23 7.55 1.11
C TYR A 228 -13.18 7.11 0.12
N MET A 229 -12.11 7.88 -0.01
CA MET A 229 -10.99 7.68 -0.94
C MET A 229 -11.42 7.69 -2.42
N GLY A 230 -10.82 8.49 -3.23
CA GLY A 230 -11.03 8.47 -4.67
C GLY A 230 -10.57 7.17 -5.31
N PHE A 231 -10.85 7.06 -6.58
CA PHE A 231 -10.47 5.91 -7.38
C PHE A 231 -9.64 6.40 -8.56
N GLU A 232 -8.34 6.54 -8.37
CA GLU A 232 -7.37 6.93 -9.39
C GLU A 232 -6.75 5.73 -10.09
N SER A 233 -7.04 4.52 -9.59
CA SER A 233 -6.59 3.27 -10.18
C SER A 233 -7.57 2.15 -9.86
N ASP A 234 -7.74 1.24 -10.80
CA ASP A 234 -8.48 -0.01 -10.65
C ASP A 234 -7.97 -0.88 -9.49
N SER A 235 -6.68 -0.80 -9.23
CA SER A 235 -6.01 -1.53 -8.15
C SER A 235 -6.48 -1.15 -6.74
N GLN A 236 -7.03 0.05 -6.54
CA GLN A 236 -7.62 0.43 -5.25
C GLN A 236 -8.81 -0.45 -4.89
N CYS A 237 -9.56 -0.90 -5.90
CA CYS A 237 -10.69 -1.80 -5.68
C CYS A 237 -10.29 -3.10 -4.98
N LEU A 238 -9.09 -3.64 -5.26
CA LEU A 238 -8.59 -4.85 -4.62
C LEU A 238 -8.34 -4.61 -3.13
N LEU A 239 -7.68 -3.50 -2.78
CA LEU A 239 -7.42 -3.16 -1.39
C LEU A 239 -8.73 -2.89 -0.62
N TYR A 240 -9.68 -2.19 -1.23
CA TYR A 240 -10.97 -1.91 -0.60
C TYR A 240 -11.80 -3.18 -0.41
N THR A 241 -11.75 -4.12 -1.35
CA THR A 241 -12.40 -5.42 -1.20
C THR A 241 -11.75 -6.24 -0.09
N LEU A 242 -10.41 -6.25 0.00
CA LEU A 242 -9.68 -6.89 1.11
C LEU A 242 -10.10 -6.30 2.46
N HIS A 243 -10.09 -4.97 2.57
CA HIS A 243 -10.51 -4.26 3.77
C HIS A 243 -11.96 -4.61 4.13
N TYR A 244 -12.88 -4.59 3.17
CA TYR A 244 -14.29 -4.92 3.40
C TYR A 244 -14.47 -6.33 3.95
N ILE A 245 -13.83 -7.31 3.34
CA ILE A 245 -13.91 -8.72 3.77
C ILE A 245 -13.31 -8.90 5.16
N HIS A 246 -12.12 -8.40 5.39
CA HIS A 246 -11.39 -8.66 6.62
C HIS A 246 -11.82 -7.75 7.78
N LYS A 247 -11.91 -6.42 7.57
CA LYS A 247 -12.25 -5.44 8.62
C LYS A 247 -13.76 -5.38 8.87
N ILE A 248 -14.56 -5.30 7.81
CA ILE A 248 -16.01 -5.04 7.94
C ILE A 248 -16.79 -6.32 8.17
N LEU A 249 -16.60 -7.34 7.30
CA LEU A 249 -17.29 -8.62 7.44
C LEU A 249 -16.68 -9.51 8.53
N LYS A 250 -15.48 -9.22 9.00
CA LYS A 250 -14.73 -10.04 9.97
C LYS A 250 -14.45 -11.46 9.47
N TRP A 251 -14.37 -11.65 8.16
CA TRP A 251 -14.02 -12.93 7.59
C TRP A 251 -12.50 -13.16 7.65
N PRO A 252 -12.07 -14.44 7.73
CA PRO A 252 -10.65 -14.78 7.62
C PRO A 252 -10.06 -14.24 6.32
N ILE A 253 -8.88 -13.61 6.41
CA ILE A 253 -8.27 -12.90 5.28
C ILE A 253 -7.98 -13.80 4.07
N GLN A 254 -7.73 -15.08 4.29
CA GLN A 254 -7.49 -16.05 3.24
C GLN A 254 -8.67 -16.25 2.28
N TYR A 255 -9.89 -15.88 2.67
CA TYR A 255 -11.06 -15.94 1.80
C TYR A 255 -11.08 -14.84 0.74
N PHE A 256 -10.25 -13.82 0.87
CA PHE A 256 -10.16 -12.74 -0.11
C PHE A 256 -9.83 -13.27 -1.52
N LYS A 257 -9.03 -14.32 -1.65
CA LYS A 257 -8.70 -14.95 -2.94
C LYS A 257 -9.93 -15.33 -3.77
N HIS A 258 -11.06 -15.67 -3.10
CA HIS A 258 -12.29 -16.04 -3.78
C HIS A 258 -13.06 -14.87 -4.42
N THR A 259 -12.54 -13.65 -4.28
CA THR A 259 -13.05 -12.47 -4.99
C THR A 259 -12.20 -12.06 -6.18
N ILE A 260 -10.94 -12.54 -6.25
CA ILE A 260 -10.03 -12.21 -7.35
C ILE A 260 -10.09 -13.30 -8.39
N THR A 261 -10.69 -13.00 -9.54
CA THR A 261 -10.89 -13.98 -10.63
C THR A 261 -11.32 -15.32 -10.04
N PRO A 262 -12.52 -15.37 -9.41
CA PRO A 262 -12.93 -16.54 -8.65
C PRO A 262 -13.07 -17.76 -9.54
N LEU A 263 -12.97 -18.94 -8.93
CA LEU A 263 -13.17 -20.20 -9.62
C LEU A 263 -14.51 -20.22 -10.38
N GLU A 264 -14.51 -20.82 -11.56
CA GLU A 264 -15.72 -21.01 -12.33
C GLU A 264 -16.65 -22.04 -11.68
N TYR A 265 -17.95 -21.96 -12.00
CA TYR A 265 -18.95 -22.84 -11.41
C TYR A 265 -18.60 -24.34 -11.59
N ASP A 266 -18.15 -24.71 -12.79
CA ASP A 266 -17.76 -26.09 -13.11
C ASP A 266 -16.51 -26.59 -12.38
N GLU A 267 -15.68 -25.68 -11.91
CA GLU A 267 -14.55 -26.00 -11.03
C GLU A 267 -15.01 -26.17 -9.59
N ILE A 268 -15.88 -25.26 -9.12
CA ILE A 268 -16.40 -25.27 -7.74
C ILE A 268 -17.20 -26.56 -7.45
N ILE A 269 -18.09 -26.98 -8.36
CA ILE A 269 -18.95 -28.14 -8.13
C ILE A 269 -18.20 -29.47 -7.97
N LYS A 270 -16.96 -29.52 -8.45
CA LYS A 270 -16.07 -30.70 -8.32
C LYS A 270 -15.34 -30.77 -6.96
N ARG A 271 -15.41 -29.70 -6.18
CA ARG A 271 -14.66 -29.59 -4.93
C ARG A 271 -15.45 -30.13 -3.73
N PRO A 272 -14.77 -30.63 -2.70
CA PRO A 272 -15.43 -31.08 -1.48
C PRO A 272 -16.08 -29.95 -0.68
N ASP A 273 -15.53 -28.72 -0.79
CA ASP A 273 -15.98 -27.50 -0.12
C ASP A 273 -16.94 -26.65 -0.96
N LYS A 274 -17.52 -27.22 -2.03
CA LYS A 274 -18.37 -26.55 -3.02
C LYS A 274 -19.49 -25.68 -2.44
N GLU A 275 -20.16 -26.14 -1.39
CA GLU A 275 -21.28 -25.40 -0.78
C GLU A 275 -20.83 -24.08 -0.17
N ILE A 276 -19.67 -24.08 0.53
CA ILE A 276 -19.09 -22.87 1.10
C ILE A 276 -18.64 -21.93 -0.02
N LEU A 277 -17.95 -22.45 -1.04
CA LEU A 277 -17.48 -21.66 -2.17
C LEU A 277 -18.62 -21.01 -2.95
N LEU A 278 -19.72 -21.74 -3.18
CA LEU A 278 -20.91 -21.18 -3.83
C LEU A 278 -21.55 -20.07 -2.99
N ARG A 279 -21.62 -20.22 -1.68
CA ARG A 279 -22.12 -19.17 -0.77
C ARG A 279 -21.21 -17.94 -0.79
N ILE A 280 -19.87 -18.12 -0.75
CA ILE A 280 -18.91 -17.04 -0.86
C ILE A 280 -19.08 -16.31 -2.19
N LYS A 281 -19.12 -17.06 -3.31
CA LYS A 281 -19.31 -16.49 -4.66
C LYS A 281 -20.62 -15.70 -4.75
N ALA A 282 -21.72 -16.23 -4.25
CA ALA A 282 -23.00 -15.53 -4.23
C ALA A 282 -22.97 -14.27 -3.36
N SER A 283 -22.39 -14.34 -2.16
CA SER A 283 -22.32 -13.21 -1.22
C SER A 283 -21.42 -12.08 -1.71
N LEU A 284 -20.34 -12.40 -2.41
CA LEU A 284 -19.31 -11.44 -2.85
C LEU A 284 -19.38 -11.12 -4.36
N ALA A 285 -20.38 -11.60 -5.08
CA ALA A 285 -20.52 -11.42 -6.53
C ALA A 285 -20.44 -9.95 -6.99
N HIS A 286 -20.89 -9.03 -6.16
CA HIS A 286 -20.83 -7.59 -6.43
C HIS A 286 -19.44 -6.99 -6.25
N LEU A 287 -18.56 -7.66 -5.50
CA LEU A 287 -17.17 -7.27 -5.25
C LEU A 287 -16.18 -8.08 -6.08
N GLU A 288 -16.66 -9.00 -6.90
CA GLU A 288 -15.81 -9.79 -7.79
C GLU A 288 -14.92 -8.92 -8.64
N ILE A 289 -13.63 -9.21 -8.60
CA ILE A 289 -12.57 -8.56 -9.37
C ILE A 289 -12.14 -9.52 -10.46
N ASN A 290 -12.26 -9.10 -11.70
CA ASN A 290 -11.88 -9.92 -12.85
C ASN A 290 -10.63 -9.37 -13.53
N GLY A 291 -9.79 -10.26 -14.04
CA GLY A 291 -8.53 -9.96 -14.70
C GLY A 291 -7.32 -10.59 -13.99
N PRO A 292 -6.15 -10.49 -14.61
CA PRO A 292 -4.91 -11.05 -14.08
C PRO A 292 -4.40 -10.21 -12.91
N ASN A 293 -4.39 -10.75 -11.69
CA ASN A 293 -4.01 -10.00 -10.51
C ASN A 293 -3.14 -10.78 -9.53
N THR A 294 -2.07 -10.14 -9.07
CA THR A 294 -1.37 -10.50 -7.84
C THR A 294 -1.39 -9.30 -6.92
N LEU A 295 -1.93 -9.49 -5.71
CA LEU A 295 -1.94 -8.51 -4.64
C LEU A 295 -0.85 -8.82 -3.63
N LEU A 296 -0.04 -7.82 -3.28
CA LEU A 296 0.72 -7.79 -2.03
C LEU A 296 0.06 -6.79 -1.09
N ALA A 297 -0.08 -7.14 0.17
CA ALA A 297 -0.67 -6.25 1.16
C ALA A 297 0.02 -6.37 2.53
N VAL A 298 -0.20 -5.36 3.37
CA VAL A 298 0.14 -5.40 4.79
C VAL A 298 -1.12 -5.07 5.57
N THR A 299 -1.42 -5.85 6.60
CA THR A 299 -2.58 -5.65 7.47
C THR A 299 -2.25 -4.68 8.63
N PRO A 300 -3.25 -4.16 9.35
CA PRO A 300 -3.01 -3.38 10.56
C PRO A 300 -2.19 -4.13 11.63
N ASP A 301 -2.30 -5.45 11.68
CA ASP A 301 -1.53 -6.32 12.58
C ASP A 301 -0.09 -6.59 12.07
N LYS A 302 0.32 -5.85 11.03
CA LYS A 302 1.67 -5.92 10.43
C LYS A 302 1.99 -7.27 9.77
N GLU A 303 1.02 -8.10 9.45
CA GLU A 303 1.22 -9.29 8.64
C GLU A 303 1.32 -8.92 7.17
N MET A 304 2.26 -9.52 6.43
CA MET A 304 2.34 -9.37 4.97
C MET A 304 1.55 -10.48 4.29
N LEU A 305 0.85 -10.10 3.22
CA LEU A 305 -0.04 -10.95 2.46
C LEU A 305 0.37 -10.97 0.98
N CYS A 306 0.38 -12.16 0.39
CA CYS A 306 0.42 -12.35 -1.06
C CYS A 306 -0.82 -13.13 -1.49
N VAL A 307 -1.56 -12.62 -2.48
CA VAL A 307 -2.73 -13.31 -3.03
C VAL A 307 -2.63 -13.36 -4.54
N CYS A 308 -2.71 -14.57 -5.10
CA CYS A 308 -2.72 -14.80 -6.53
C CYS A 308 -4.13 -15.11 -7.01
N ASP A 309 -4.45 -14.62 -8.19
CA ASP A 309 -5.71 -14.97 -8.90
C ASP A 309 -5.77 -16.47 -9.25
N SER A 310 -6.95 -16.93 -9.67
CA SER A 310 -7.19 -18.35 -9.97
C SER A 310 -6.38 -18.91 -11.15
N LYS A 311 -5.72 -18.05 -11.93
CA LYS A 311 -4.92 -18.45 -13.10
C LYS A 311 -3.45 -18.05 -12.99
N LYS A 312 -3.08 -17.33 -11.94
CA LYS A 312 -1.72 -16.84 -11.67
C LYS A 312 -1.02 -16.26 -12.89
N LEU A 313 -1.68 -15.30 -13.56
CA LEU A 313 -1.13 -14.70 -14.77
C LEU A 313 -0.07 -13.62 -14.48
N ARG A 314 0.06 -13.19 -13.24
CA ARG A 314 1.07 -12.21 -12.82
C ARG A 314 2.10 -12.86 -11.90
N PRO A 315 3.41 -12.63 -12.17
CA PRO A 315 4.46 -13.27 -11.41
C PRO A 315 4.58 -12.70 -9.99
N VAL A 316 4.97 -13.57 -9.09
CA VAL A 316 5.43 -13.23 -7.75
C VAL A 316 6.33 -14.34 -7.23
N VAL A 317 7.35 -13.95 -6.49
CA VAL A 317 8.27 -14.84 -5.79
C VAL A 317 8.50 -14.31 -4.37
N ILE A 318 8.70 -15.22 -3.43
CA ILE A 318 8.96 -14.91 -2.03
C ILE A 318 10.27 -15.57 -1.64
N GLY A 319 11.25 -14.75 -1.30
CA GLY A 319 12.53 -15.22 -0.75
C GLY A 319 12.65 -14.85 0.72
N LYS A 320 13.36 -15.66 1.47
CA LYS A 320 13.58 -15.48 2.90
C LYS A 320 14.98 -15.82 3.34
N ASN A 321 15.41 -15.17 4.42
CA ASN A 321 16.52 -15.61 5.25
C ASN A 321 16.10 -15.51 6.74
N GLU A 322 17.01 -15.70 7.67
CA GLU A 322 16.72 -15.68 9.12
C GLU A 322 16.09 -14.37 9.62
N ASN A 323 16.36 -13.24 8.94
CA ASN A 323 16.02 -11.91 9.42
C ASN A 323 15.03 -11.17 8.52
N THR A 324 14.78 -11.63 7.29
CA THR A 324 14.04 -10.87 6.30
C THR A 324 13.25 -11.79 5.37
N VAL A 325 12.03 -11.37 5.04
CA VAL A 325 11.22 -11.94 3.96
C VAL A 325 10.95 -10.85 2.94
N ILE A 326 11.13 -11.18 1.66
CA ILE A 326 10.83 -10.30 0.52
C ILE A 326 9.83 -11.02 -0.39
N MET A 327 8.72 -10.34 -0.70
CA MET A 327 7.78 -10.72 -1.74
C MET A 327 7.93 -9.75 -2.89
N THR A 328 8.08 -10.21 -4.13
CA THR A 328 8.27 -9.30 -5.27
C THR A 328 7.90 -9.94 -6.60
N SER A 329 7.66 -9.10 -7.61
CA SER A 329 7.32 -9.55 -8.97
C SER A 329 8.42 -10.37 -9.62
N GLU A 330 9.68 -10.05 -9.37
CA GLU A 330 10.84 -10.60 -10.08
C GLU A 330 11.91 -11.10 -9.10
N VAL A 331 12.42 -12.29 -9.34
CA VAL A 331 13.47 -12.90 -8.48
C VAL A 331 14.76 -12.07 -8.44
N VAL A 332 15.06 -11.31 -9.49
CA VAL A 332 16.25 -10.46 -9.55
C VAL A 332 16.30 -9.46 -8.37
N GLY A 333 15.15 -8.93 -7.95
CA GLY A 333 15.08 -8.04 -6.79
C GLY A 333 15.51 -8.73 -5.48
N ILE A 334 15.17 -10.00 -5.32
CA ILE A 334 15.60 -10.77 -4.15
C ILE A 334 17.10 -11.10 -4.25
N ASN A 335 17.59 -11.47 -5.44
CA ASN A 335 18.99 -11.77 -5.67
C ASN A 335 19.90 -10.59 -5.30
N ASP A 336 19.49 -9.37 -5.63
CA ASP A 336 20.25 -8.16 -5.31
C ASP A 336 20.28 -7.83 -3.81
N LEU A 337 19.20 -8.15 -3.09
CA LEU A 337 19.06 -7.80 -1.68
C LEU A 337 19.47 -8.90 -0.71
N MET A 338 19.34 -10.15 -1.12
CA MET A 338 19.65 -11.34 -0.32
C MET A 338 20.42 -12.37 -1.18
N PRO A 339 21.64 -12.05 -1.65
CA PRO A 339 22.42 -12.94 -2.53
C PRO A 339 22.81 -14.25 -1.86
N ASP A 340 22.98 -14.24 -0.53
CA ASP A 340 23.44 -15.39 0.26
C ASP A 340 22.29 -16.28 0.79
N ARG A 341 21.01 -16.02 0.38
CA ARG A 341 19.90 -16.87 0.79
C ARG A 341 19.97 -18.25 0.10
N ASN A 342 19.37 -19.25 0.68
CA ASN A 342 19.14 -20.51 -0.02
C ASN A 342 18.04 -20.34 -1.07
N ILE A 343 18.41 -20.35 -2.35
CA ILE A 343 17.49 -20.16 -3.48
C ILE A 343 16.46 -21.30 -3.58
N GLU A 344 16.79 -22.49 -3.11
CA GLU A 344 15.87 -23.65 -3.10
C GLU A 344 14.68 -23.44 -2.15
N ASP A 345 14.84 -22.55 -1.16
CA ASP A 345 13.76 -22.17 -0.23
C ASP A 345 12.85 -21.07 -0.77
N ASP A 346 13.12 -20.53 -1.97
CA ASP A 346 12.26 -19.53 -2.60
C ASP A 346 10.88 -20.13 -2.91
N ILE A 347 9.84 -19.40 -2.51
CA ILE A 347 8.46 -19.82 -2.69
C ILE A 347 7.89 -19.15 -3.94
N TYR A 348 7.42 -19.96 -4.86
CA TYR A 348 6.64 -19.54 -6.02
C TYR A 348 5.17 -19.89 -5.72
N PRO A 349 4.32 -18.89 -5.40
CA PRO A 349 2.91 -19.16 -5.11
C PRO A 349 2.22 -19.88 -6.26
N ASN A 350 1.26 -20.73 -5.95
CA ASN A 350 0.43 -21.41 -6.94
C ASN A 350 -0.76 -20.53 -7.35
N GLU A 351 -1.52 -21.04 -8.31
CA GLU A 351 -2.83 -20.50 -8.66
C GLU A 351 -3.75 -20.49 -7.44
N HIS A 352 -4.53 -19.42 -7.29
CA HIS A 352 -5.53 -19.26 -6.24
C HIS A 352 -4.97 -19.50 -4.83
N GLU A 353 -3.76 -19.07 -4.58
CA GLU A 353 -3.07 -19.22 -3.29
C GLU A 353 -3.02 -17.90 -2.53
N THR A 354 -3.22 -17.99 -1.23
CA THR A 354 -2.92 -16.95 -0.26
C THR A 354 -1.72 -17.35 0.57
N ILE A 355 -0.73 -16.47 0.66
CA ILE A 355 0.45 -16.64 1.52
C ILE A 355 0.48 -15.50 2.54
N ILE A 356 0.69 -15.85 3.81
CA ILE A 356 0.73 -14.90 4.92
C ILE A 356 2.10 -15.01 5.59
N VAL A 357 2.80 -13.88 5.74
CA VAL A 357 4.02 -13.78 6.54
C VAL A 357 3.67 -13.13 7.88
N LYS A 358 3.81 -13.92 8.93
CA LYS A 358 3.54 -13.52 10.31
C LYS A 358 4.59 -12.55 10.85
N ASN A 359 4.38 -12.05 12.06
CA ASN A 359 5.30 -11.10 12.69
C ASN A 359 6.65 -11.71 13.07
N ASP A 360 6.70 -13.01 13.29
CA ASP A 360 7.93 -13.79 13.55
C ASP A 360 8.65 -14.25 12.27
N LEU A 361 8.16 -13.83 11.09
CA LEU A 361 8.60 -14.24 9.75
C LEU A 361 8.21 -15.67 9.35
N THR A 362 7.35 -16.33 10.10
CA THR A 362 6.75 -17.61 9.68
C THR A 362 5.89 -17.37 8.42
N VAL A 363 6.00 -18.28 7.47
CA VAL A 363 5.25 -18.24 6.20
C VAL A 363 4.17 -19.32 6.22
N GLU A 364 2.92 -18.89 6.15
CA GLU A 364 1.75 -19.77 6.03
C GLU A 364 1.23 -19.78 4.60
N ARG A 365 0.81 -20.94 4.11
CA ARG A 365 0.32 -21.14 2.75
C ARG A 365 -1.10 -21.70 2.76
N TRP A 366 -2.01 -21.06 2.02
CA TRP A 366 -3.43 -21.39 1.94
C TRP A 366 -3.83 -21.61 0.48
N GLN A 367 -3.74 -22.85 0.02
CA GLN A 367 -4.12 -23.24 -1.34
C GLN A 367 -5.60 -23.61 -1.48
N GLN A 368 -6.21 -24.10 -0.41
CA GLN A 368 -7.62 -24.56 -0.40
C GLN A 368 -8.57 -23.50 0.13
#